data_c0cef478582ef1bcd97cb44e7d856f06
#
_entry.id   c0cef478582ef1bcd97cb44e7d856f06
#
_cell.length_a   1.000
_cell.length_b   1.000
_cell.length_c   1.000
_cell.angle_alpha   90.00
_cell.angle_beta   90.00
_cell.angle_gamma   90.00
#
_symmetry.space_group_name_H-M   'P 1'
#
loop_
_entity.id
_entity.type
_entity.pdbx_description
1 polymer ?
#
loop_
_entity_poly.entity_id
_entity_poly.type
_entity_poly.pdbx_seq_one_letter_code
_entity_poly.pdbx_strand_id
1 'polypeptide(L)'
;MKILLFILSSLFIQFLCFESNFELQYANWNEKQIISSLRNIYIEIDASFGSKMEKFKLALDLDSHAMTIPSVNCTIAGENIKKFSGSTSFQTIGEKIFTGERAFHGILGTDDFKLGENGVIIKNTRFILADQYSSSQRYNYKYAFMGLKSSINDDDYNKSIIGQMKEKKFISDQIWFLNFNSDTKGNFVIGALPHTLYQNVYNESDMISQNCLQTSYLCILQFENIYLGKPGEQSSTEYNLAQGKFSINTKLFISTPNYGDYISNFFKKHEDACNQVTLADDYISYYCQKDKFKIDEIGYLNFTLPKDKAEMDFIFEPKDLFYEKDGILYFLIIYKPNDYIHPVDDYSWTLGTTFLQKYLITFKRDEKSIVHFYTKKMSEVQGGDGDGNKSKYIIIIVVLSFVFLACIAFLIFYIIKIKPRKKKANELDDDGFDYQTKQNEEGNSALINE
;
A
#
# COMPACT_ATOMS: atom_id res chain seq x y z
N MET A 1 -9.81 -18.65 33.02
CA MET A 1 -10.40 -18.76 31.66
C MET A 1 -10.53 -17.43 30.92
N LYS A 2 -11.20 -16.41 31.52
CA LYS A 2 -11.32 -15.08 30.88
C LYS A 2 -9.98 -14.39 30.57
N ILE A 3 -8.98 -14.51 31.45
CA ILE A 3 -7.64 -13.95 31.28
C ILE A 3 -6.88 -14.68 30.16
N LEU A 4 -6.99 -16.01 30.05
CA LEU A 4 -6.36 -16.79 28.99
C LEU A 4 -6.97 -16.50 27.61
N LEU A 5 -8.29 -16.34 27.55
CA LEU A 5 -9.00 -15.90 26.33
C LEU A 5 -8.61 -14.48 25.91
N PHE A 6 -8.41 -13.58 26.88
CA PHE A 6 -7.96 -12.21 26.62
C PHE A 6 -6.50 -12.18 26.11
N ILE A 7 -5.61 -13.01 26.72
CA ILE A 7 -4.22 -13.14 26.26
C ILE A 7 -4.15 -13.77 24.86
N LEU A 8 -4.93 -14.82 24.59
CA LEU A 8 -5.02 -15.43 23.27
C LEU A 8 -5.62 -14.47 22.23
N SER A 9 -6.67 -13.72 22.57
CA SER A 9 -7.22 -12.72 21.66
C SER A 9 -6.27 -11.55 21.40
N SER A 10 -5.51 -11.10 22.42
CA SER A 10 -4.51 -10.05 22.25
C SER A 10 -3.30 -10.51 21.42
N LEU A 11 -2.87 -11.76 21.58
CA LEU A 11 -1.84 -12.37 20.74
C LEU A 11 -2.30 -12.56 19.28
N PHE A 12 -3.58 -12.90 19.05
CA PHE A 12 -4.14 -13.00 17.69
C PHE A 12 -4.29 -11.64 16.98
N ILE A 13 -4.62 -10.58 17.72
CA ILE A 13 -4.79 -9.23 17.16
C ILE A 13 -3.44 -8.61 16.75
N GLN A 14 -2.32 -9.01 17.36
CA GLN A 14 -1.00 -8.45 17.08
C GLN A 14 -0.40 -8.82 15.71
N PHE A 15 -1.02 -9.73 14.95
CA PHE A 15 -0.48 -10.23 13.68
C PHE A 15 -1.42 -10.07 12.47
N LEU A 16 -2.46 -9.25 12.58
CA LEU A 16 -3.31 -9.00 11.41
C LEU A 16 -2.56 -8.07 10.45
N CYS A 17 -2.03 -8.65 9.39
CA CYS A 17 -1.70 -7.93 8.17
C CYS A 17 -2.75 -8.25 7.11
N PHE A 18 -2.94 -7.31 6.19
CA PHE A 18 -3.85 -7.46 5.07
C PHE A 18 -3.04 -7.57 3.80
N GLU A 19 -3.31 -8.59 3.02
CA GLU A 19 -2.66 -8.83 1.76
C GLU A 19 -3.70 -8.99 0.66
N SER A 20 -3.49 -8.30 -0.45
CA SER A 20 -4.29 -8.43 -1.66
C SER A 20 -3.37 -8.55 -2.86
N ASN A 21 -3.66 -9.47 -3.74
CA ASN A 21 -3.00 -9.51 -5.04
C ASN A 21 -3.27 -8.22 -5.78
N PHE A 22 -2.27 -7.73 -6.52
CA PHE A 22 -2.46 -6.63 -7.44
C PHE A 22 -2.02 -6.99 -8.85
N GLU A 23 -2.57 -6.27 -9.80
CA GLU A 23 -2.15 -6.27 -11.19
C GLU A 23 -1.94 -4.86 -11.69
N LEU A 24 -0.82 -4.64 -12.37
CA LEU A 24 -0.53 -3.37 -13.04
C LEU A 24 -1.28 -3.33 -14.36
N GLN A 25 -2.08 -2.30 -14.54
CA GLN A 25 -2.89 -2.06 -15.71
C GLN A 25 -2.43 -0.80 -16.45
N TYR A 26 -2.63 -0.79 -17.74
CA TYR A 26 -2.38 0.37 -18.59
C TYR A 26 -3.70 1.09 -18.86
N ALA A 27 -3.77 2.39 -18.56
CA ALA A 27 -4.99 3.17 -18.74
C ALA A 27 -5.47 3.17 -20.20
N ASN A 28 -4.52 3.30 -21.15
CA ASN A 28 -4.78 3.22 -22.58
C ASN A 28 -3.57 2.57 -23.24
N TRP A 29 -3.59 1.22 -23.37
CA TRP A 29 -2.53 0.55 -24.12
C TRP A 29 -2.63 0.89 -25.59
N ASN A 30 -1.58 1.49 -26.13
CA ASN A 30 -1.45 1.78 -27.54
C ASN A 30 -0.08 1.30 -28.03
N GLU A 31 -0.09 0.30 -28.91
CA GLU A 31 1.14 -0.27 -29.45
C GLU A 31 2.01 0.71 -30.24
N LYS A 32 1.37 1.75 -30.82
CA LYS A 32 2.08 2.83 -31.51
C LYS A 32 2.64 3.90 -30.57
N GLN A 33 2.23 3.88 -29.30
CA GLN A 33 2.58 4.89 -28.29
C GLN A 33 2.96 4.23 -26.97
N ILE A 34 3.91 3.29 -27.02
CA ILE A 34 4.33 2.46 -25.86
C ILE A 34 4.71 3.35 -24.68
N ILE A 35 5.56 4.37 -24.87
CA ILE A 35 6.01 5.24 -23.77
C ILE A 35 4.84 5.99 -23.14
N SER A 36 3.89 6.47 -23.92
CA SER A 36 2.66 7.10 -23.40
C SER A 36 1.84 6.11 -22.58
N SER A 37 1.80 4.83 -22.98
CA SER A 37 1.14 3.77 -22.24
C SER A 37 1.83 3.48 -20.92
N LEU A 38 3.17 3.42 -20.92
CA LEU A 38 3.99 3.22 -19.71
C LEU A 38 3.91 4.39 -18.73
N ARG A 39 3.60 5.60 -19.22
CA ARG A 39 3.41 6.80 -18.41
C ARG A 39 2.07 6.80 -17.66
N ASN A 40 1.06 6.10 -18.16
CA ASN A 40 -0.30 6.11 -17.62
C ASN A 40 -0.70 4.69 -17.23
N ILE A 41 -0.20 4.25 -16.10
CA ILE A 41 -0.52 2.96 -15.48
C ILE A 41 -1.28 3.17 -14.18
N TYR A 42 -1.91 2.12 -13.69
CA TYR A 42 -2.46 2.05 -12.34
C TYR A 42 -2.32 0.63 -11.80
N ILE A 43 -2.23 0.54 -10.49
CA ILE A 43 -2.16 -0.72 -9.76
C ILE A 43 -3.56 -1.04 -9.27
N GLU A 44 -4.09 -2.17 -9.70
CA GLU A 44 -5.44 -2.63 -9.40
C GLU A 44 -5.42 -3.73 -8.34
N ILE A 45 -6.28 -3.60 -7.34
CA ILE A 45 -6.47 -4.57 -6.25
C ILE A 45 -7.93 -5.01 -6.16
N ASP A 46 -8.16 -6.20 -5.61
CA ASP A 46 -9.48 -6.71 -5.34
C ASP A 46 -10.02 -6.23 -3.99
N ALA A 47 -11.27 -5.79 -3.97
CA ALA A 47 -12.00 -5.41 -2.78
C ALA A 47 -13.48 -5.81 -2.86
N SER A 48 -14.18 -5.78 -1.73
CA SER A 48 -15.61 -6.02 -1.69
C SER A 48 -16.30 -5.04 -0.74
N PHE A 49 -17.52 -4.63 -1.06
CA PHE A 49 -18.30 -3.64 -0.33
C PHE A 49 -19.69 -4.08 -0.03
N GLY A 50 -20.20 -3.52 1.08
CA GLY A 50 -21.59 -3.65 1.47
C GLY A 50 -21.95 -5.00 2.08
N SER A 51 -23.19 -5.11 2.53
CA SER A 51 -23.71 -6.31 3.18
C SER A 51 -23.66 -7.58 2.30
N LYS A 52 -23.64 -7.42 0.98
CA LYS A 52 -23.55 -8.52 0.01
C LYS A 52 -22.10 -8.81 -0.43
N MET A 53 -21.11 -8.07 0.09
CA MET A 53 -19.69 -8.18 -0.34
C MET A 53 -19.55 -8.11 -1.86
N GLU A 54 -20.12 -7.09 -2.46
CA GLU A 54 -20.05 -6.86 -3.89
C GLU A 54 -18.61 -6.60 -4.32
N LYS A 55 -18.08 -7.41 -5.25
CA LYS A 55 -16.67 -7.34 -5.68
C LYS A 55 -16.41 -6.10 -6.53
N PHE A 56 -15.31 -5.40 -6.24
CA PHE A 56 -14.81 -4.25 -6.98
C PHE A 56 -13.31 -4.42 -7.25
N LYS A 57 -12.87 -3.77 -8.31
CA LYS A 57 -11.47 -3.49 -8.58
C LYS A 57 -11.19 -2.05 -8.16
N LEU A 58 -10.20 -1.83 -7.32
CA LEU A 58 -9.78 -0.52 -6.86
C LEU A 58 -8.40 -0.18 -7.41
N ALA A 59 -8.28 0.98 -8.05
CA ALA A 59 -6.97 1.53 -8.36
C ALA A 59 -6.33 2.13 -7.10
N LEU A 60 -5.07 1.81 -6.83
CA LEU A 60 -4.30 2.48 -5.77
C LEU A 60 -3.94 3.89 -6.20
N ASP A 61 -3.96 4.83 -5.27
CA ASP A 61 -3.73 6.24 -5.56
C ASP A 61 -2.92 6.94 -4.46
N LEU A 62 -1.73 7.42 -4.80
CA LEU A 62 -0.86 8.18 -3.88
C LEU A 62 -1.29 9.65 -3.73
N ASP A 63 -2.11 10.18 -4.61
CA ASP A 63 -2.51 11.59 -4.61
C ASP A 63 -3.83 11.85 -3.86
N SER A 64 -4.52 10.80 -3.43
CA SER A 64 -5.79 10.86 -2.71
C SER A 64 -5.71 10.23 -1.33
N HIS A 65 -6.42 10.80 -0.36
CA HIS A 65 -6.59 10.21 0.98
C HIS A 65 -7.76 9.25 1.01
N ALA A 66 -8.88 9.65 0.42
CA ALA A 66 -10.14 8.95 0.53
C ALA A 66 -10.22 7.75 -0.41
N MET A 67 -10.91 6.72 0.02
CA MET A 67 -11.42 5.70 -0.86
C MET A 67 -12.67 6.24 -1.56
N THR A 68 -12.76 6.07 -2.88
CA THR A 68 -13.87 6.60 -3.69
C THR A 68 -14.44 5.52 -4.59
N ILE A 69 -15.76 5.37 -4.56
CA ILE A 69 -16.49 4.36 -5.32
C ILE A 69 -17.58 5.05 -6.14
N PRO A 70 -17.71 4.75 -7.43
CA PRO A 70 -18.76 5.31 -8.26
C PRO A 70 -20.16 4.83 -7.80
N SER A 71 -21.10 5.77 -7.62
CA SER A 71 -22.51 5.44 -7.37
C SER A 71 -23.21 4.98 -8.64
N VAL A 72 -24.39 4.38 -8.50
CA VAL A 72 -25.24 4.03 -9.65
C VAL A 72 -25.62 5.25 -10.49
N ASN A 73 -25.68 6.43 -9.87
CA ASN A 73 -26.03 7.68 -10.52
C ASN A 73 -24.80 8.41 -11.07
N CYS A 74 -23.61 7.84 -10.92
CA CYS A 74 -22.37 8.50 -11.34
C CYS A 74 -22.34 8.72 -12.85
N THR A 75 -22.22 9.96 -13.27
CA THR A 75 -22.07 10.36 -14.67
C THR A 75 -20.59 10.31 -15.04
N ILE A 76 -20.12 9.15 -15.48
CA ILE A 76 -18.75 8.99 -15.96
C ILE A 76 -18.79 8.79 -17.46
N ALA A 77 -17.90 9.48 -18.17
CA ALA A 77 -17.67 9.20 -19.57
C ALA A 77 -16.91 7.86 -19.72
N GLY A 78 -17.64 6.76 -19.94
CA GLY A 78 -17.06 5.43 -20.18
C GLY A 78 -17.99 4.29 -19.76
N GLU A 79 -18.17 3.31 -20.64
CA GLU A 79 -19.28 2.34 -20.56
C GLU A 79 -19.09 1.18 -19.59
N ASN A 80 -17.90 0.94 -19.01
CA ASN A 80 -17.61 -0.33 -18.31
C ASN A 80 -17.18 -0.17 -16.84
N ILE A 81 -17.61 0.90 -16.18
CA ILE A 81 -17.27 1.09 -14.77
C ILE A 81 -18.31 0.42 -13.89
N LYS A 82 -17.83 -0.46 -13.01
CA LYS A 82 -18.68 -1.04 -12.00
C LYS A 82 -19.13 0.04 -11.02
N LYS A 83 -20.43 0.21 -10.86
CA LYS A 83 -21.08 1.18 -9.98
C LYS A 83 -21.61 0.47 -8.74
N PHE A 84 -21.54 1.13 -7.59
CA PHE A 84 -22.10 0.61 -6.36
C PHE A 84 -23.61 0.76 -6.37
N SER A 85 -24.31 -0.37 -6.31
CA SER A 85 -25.79 -0.43 -6.39
C SER A 85 -26.51 -0.10 -5.08
N GLY A 86 -25.72 0.24 -4.04
CA GLY A 86 -26.23 0.43 -2.70
C GLY A 86 -26.23 -0.86 -1.88
N SER A 87 -26.15 -0.71 -0.58
CA SER A 87 -26.16 -1.80 0.38
C SER A 87 -27.15 -1.49 1.48
N THR A 88 -27.75 -2.52 2.08
CA THR A 88 -28.63 -2.36 3.26
C THR A 88 -27.87 -1.89 4.50
N SER A 89 -26.54 -2.02 4.52
CA SER A 89 -25.65 -1.53 5.59
C SER A 89 -25.06 -0.15 5.29
N PHE A 90 -25.29 0.43 4.11
CA PHE A 90 -24.79 1.76 3.79
C PHE A 90 -25.47 2.85 4.63
N GLN A 91 -24.66 3.68 5.25
CA GLN A 91 -25.12 4.83 6.05
C GLN A 91 -24.44 6.11 5.58
N THR A 92 -25.21 7.11 5.27
CA THR A 92 -24.69 8.46 4.98
C THR A 92 -24.27 9.12 6.28
N ILE A 93 -23.04 9.65 6.35
CA ILE A 93 -22.49 10.35 7.52
C ILE A 93 -22.34 11.86 7.32
N GLY A 94 -22.37 12.35 6.11
CA GLY A 94 -22.14 13.77 5.85
C GLY A 94 -22.74 14.26 4.55
N GLU A 95 -22.69 15.58 4.39
CA GLU A 95 -23.10 16.26 3.17
C GLU A 95 -22.19 15.92 1.99
N LYS A 96 -22.60 16.36 0.79
CA LYS A 96 -21.81 16.20 -0.43
C LYS A 96 -20.42 16.79 -0.26
N ILE A 97 -19.39 15.96 -0.41
CA ILE A 97 -18.02 16.39 -0.27
C ILE A 97 -17.46 16.72 -1.65
N PHE A 98 -16.90 17.93 -1.75
CA PHE A 98 -16.09 18.34 -2.88
C PHE A 98 -14.61 18.22 -2.49
N THR A 99 -13.85 17.35 -3.15
CA THR A 99 -12.40 17.22 -2.90
C THR A 99 -11.66 17.94 -4.02
N GLY A 100 -10.99 19.06 -3.67
CA GLY A 100 -10.55 20.08 -4.64
C GLY A 100 -9.47 19.70 -5.66
N GLU A 101 -8.58 18.73 -5.39
CA GLU A 101 -7.51 18.39 -6.34
C GLU A 101 -7.97 17.38 -7.40
N ARG A 102 -8.91 16.52 -7.05
CA ARG A 102 -9.59 15.61 -7.95
C ARG A 102 -11.07 15.86 -7.75
N ALA A 103 -11.64 16.71 -8.56
CA ALA A 103 -13.00 17.17 -8.39
C ALA A 103 -14.00 16.02 -8.44
N PHE A 104 -14.26 15.42 -7.28
CA PHE A 104 -15.38 14.51 -7.08
C PHE A 104 -16.53 15.27 -6.44
N HIS A 105 -17.71 14.95 -6.89
CA HIS A 105 -18.92 15.27 -6.19
C HIS A 105 -19.51 13.96 -5.69
N GLY A 106 -19.77 13.86 -4.38
CA GLY A 106 -20.25 12.62 -3.80
C GLY A 106 -20.69 12.77 -2.37
N ILE A 107 -21.15 11.68 -1.79
CA ILE A 107 -21.65 11.58 -0.42
C ILE A 107 -20.64 10.78 0.41
N LEU A 108 -20.24 11.31 1.56
CA LEU A 108 -19.47 10.52 2.53
C LEU A 108 -20.42 9.55 3.23
N GLY A 109 -20.08 8.28 3.18
CA GLY A 109 -20.84 7.23 3.83
C GLY A 109 -19.96 6.17 4.47
N THR A 110 -20.60 5.25 5.16
CA THR A 110 -19.97 4.05 5.71
C THR A 110 -20.66 2.80 5.22
N ASP A 111 -19.89 1.75 5.01
CA ASP A 111 -20.38 0.41 4.74
C ASP A 111 -19.35 -0.64 5.15
N ASP A 112 -19.71 -1.90 5.04
CA ASP A 112 -18.79 -3.01 5.24
C ASP A 112 -17.79 -3.10 4.08
N PHE A 113 -16.51 -3.27 4.40
CA PHE A 113 -15.41 -3.35 3.44
C PHE A 113 -14.56 -4.58 3.70
N LYS A 114 -14.08 -5.22 2.63
CA LYS A 114 -13.12 -6.32 2.69
C LYS A 114 -12.07 -6.13 1.61
N LEU A 115 -10.80 -6.18 2.01
CA LEU A 115 -9.65 -6.15 1.10
C LEU A 115 -9.25 -7.57 0.70
N GLY A 116 -9.15 -7.82 -0.60
CA GLY A 116 -8.80 -9.13 -1.14
C GLY A 116 -9.88 -10.20 -0.94
N GLU A 117 -9.65 -11.39 -1.48
CA GLU A 117 -10.63 -12.49 -1.36
C GLU A 117 -10.69 -13.08 0.05
N ASN A 118 -9.55 -13.21 0.71
CA ASN A 118 -9.40 -13.84 2.04
C ASN A 118 -9.35 -12.83 3.18
N GLY A 119 -9.57 -11.54 2.92
CA GLY A 119 -9.50 -10.49 3.93
C GLY A 119 -10.61 -10.57 4.97
N VAL A 120 -10.39 -9.90 6.10
CA VAL A 120 -11.39 -9.73 7.16
C VAL A 120 -12.32 -8.59 6.79
N ILE A 121 -13.60 -8.70 7.19
CA ILE A 121 -14.60 -7.63 6.99
C ILE A 121 -14.35 -6.52 8.00
N ILE A 122 -14.11 -5.31 7.50
CA ILE A 122 -13.98 -4.09 8.29
C ILE A 122 -15.32 -3.34 8.25
N LYS A 123 -16.06 -3.42 9.33
CA LYS A 123 -17.38 -2.80 9.43
C LYS A 123 -17.31 -1.27 9.49
N ASN A 124 -18.36 -0.62 8.97
CA ASN A 124 -18.50 0.84 9.01
C ASN A 124 -17.28 1.58 8.46
N THR A 125 -16.72 1.11 7.36
CA THR A 125 -15.60 1.74 6.67
C THR A 125 -16.09 2.98 5.93
N ARG A 126 -15.45 4.12 6.16
CA ARG A 126 -15.77 5.39 5.49
C ARG A 126 -15.22 5.42 4.08
N PHE A 127 -16.03 5.89 3.13
CA PHE A 127 -15.63 6.15 1.75
C PHE A 127 -16.55 7.19 1.10
N ILE A 128 -16.12 7.71 -0.02
CA ILE A 128 -16.90 8.63 -0.83
C ILE A 128 -17.66 7.82 -1.89
N LEU A 129 -18.97 7.94 -1.90
CA LEU A 129 -19.82 7.45 -2.96
C LEU A 129 -19.97 8.57 -3.99
N ALA A 130 -19.23 8.47 -5.10
CA ALA A 130 -19.11 9.53 -6.09
C ALA A 130 -20.30 9.54 -7.06
N ASP A 131 -20.96 10.69 -7.19
CA ASP A 131 -22.03 10.93 -8.16
C ASP A 131 -21.46 11.47 -9.48
N GLN A 132 -20.35 12.19 -9.41
CA GLN A 132 -19.76 12.85 -10.55
C GLN A 132 -18.24 12.93 -10.40
N TYR A 133 -17.52 12.71 -11.50
CA TYR A 133 -16.09 12.98 -11.63
C TYR A 133 -15.91 14.21 -12.52
N SER A 134 -14.98 15.08 -12.18
CA SER A 134 -14.70 16.22 -13.05
C SER A 134 -13.98 15.75 -14.31
N SER A 135 -14.29 16.45 -15.41
CA SER A 135 -13.72 16.20 -16.73
C SER A 135 -12.28 16.69 -16.90
N SER A 136 -11.54 16.99 -15.81
CA SER A 136 -10.17 17.44 -15.97
C SER A 136 -9.38 16.36 -16.69
N GLN A 137 -8.89 16.68 -17.89
CA GLN A 137 -8.34 15.76 -18.89
C GLN A 137 -7.09 14.98 -18.46
N ARG A 138 -6.54 15.22 -17.27
CA ARG A 138 -5.31 14.60 -16.80
C ARG A 138 -5.47 13.15 -16.32
N TYR A 139 -6.69 12.74 -15.99
CA TYR A 139 -6.91 11.41 -15.42
C TYR A 139 -8.19 10.82 -16.00
N ASN A 140 -8.03 9.80 -16.85
CA ASN A 140 -9.16 8.96 -17.29
C ASN A 140 -9.65 8.13 -16.09
N TYR A 141 -10.42 8.75 -15.17
CA TYR A 141 -11.00 8.05 -14.02
C TYR A 141 -12.09 7.09 -14.47
N LYS A 142 -11.68 5.89 -14.77
CA LYS A 142 -12.59 4.79 -15.10
C LYS A 142 -12.79 3.82 -13.93
N TYR A 143 -12.31 4.17 -12.71
CA TYR A 143 -12.19 3.18 -11.64
C TYR A 143 -12.63 3.73 -10.30
N ALA A 144 -13.10 2.82 -9.42
CA ALA A 144 -13.04 3.04 -7.98
C ALA A 144 -11.57 3.09 -7.55
N PHE A 145 -11.23 3.89 -6.56
CA PHE A 145 -9.84 3.95 -6.09
C PHE A 145 -9.73 4.02 -4.58
N MET A 146 -8.57 3.58 -4.12
CA MET A 146 -8.15 3.57 -2.74
C MET A 146 -7.01 4.56 -2.54
N GLY A 147 -7.29 5.66 -1.85
CA GLY A 147 -6.30 6.67 -1.54
C GLY A 147 -5.29 6.18 -0.50
N LEU A 148 -4.00 6.38 -0.80
CA LEU A 148 -2.86 6.03 0.04
C LEU A 148 -2.06 7.25 0.49
N LYS A 149 -2.49 8.46 0.10
CA LYS A 149 -1.82 9.70 0.45
C LYS A 149 -1.74 9.83 1.98
N SER A 150 -0.56 10.11 2.47
CA SER A 150 -0.38 10.49 3.87
C SER A 150 -0.73 11.97 4.05
N SER A 151 -1.67 12.29 4.95
CA SER A 151 -2.01 13.68 5.27
C SER A 151 -1.20 14.20 6.45
N ILE A 152 -0.91 15.50 6.45
CA ILE A 152 -0.34 16.19 7.61
C ILE A 152 -1.44 16.52 8.63
N ASN A 153 -2.68 16.67 8.19
CA ASN A 153 -3.84 16.95 9.04
C ASN A 153 -4.50 15.65 9.50
N ASP A 154 -4.63 15.48 10.81
CA ASP A 154 -5.26 14.30 11.41
C ASP A 154 -6.68 14.05 10.90
N ASP A 155 -7.43 15.09 10.57
CA ASP A 155 -8.79 14.97 10.05
C ASP A 155 -8.83 14.31 8.65
N ASP A 156 -7.92 14.69 7.76
CA ASP A 156 -7.84 14.07 6.43
C ASP A 156 -7.31 12.64 6.52
N TYR A 157 -6.41 12.41 7.46
CA TYR A 157 -5.79 11.13 7.69
C TYR A 157 -6.77 10.08 8.22
N ASN A 158 -7.68 10.47 9.12
CA ASN A 158 -8.74 9.60 9.61
C ASN A 158 -9.73 9.14 8.52
N LYS A 159 -9.69 9.77 7.33
CA LYS A 159 -10.47 9.37 6.17
C LYS A 159 -9.78 8.29 5.32
N SER A 160 -8.46 8.11 5.44
CA SER A 160 -7.75 7.04 4.71
C SER A 160 -8.15 5.66 5.24
N ILE A 161 -8.18 4.66 4.36
CA ILE A 161 -8.51 3.28 4.77
C ILE A 161 -7.50 2.74 5.79
N ILE A 162 -6.20 3.03 5.59
CA ILE A 162 -5.13 2.56 6.49
C ILE A 162 -5.29 3.19 7.88
N GLY A 163 -5.61 4.49 7.95
CA GLY A 163 -5.92 5.16 9.21
C GLY A 163 -7.14 4.56 9.92
N GLN A 164 -8.21 4.30 9.18
CA GLN A 164 -9.40 3.64 9.72
C GLN A 164 -9.12 2.23 10.24
N MET A 165 -8.25 1.47 9.56
CA MET A 165 -7.82 0.14 10.02
C MET A 165 -7.05 0.22 11.34
N LYS A 166 -6.18 1.21 11.52
CA LYS A 166 -5.47 1.46 12.79
C LYS A 166 -6.43 1.90 13.89
N GLU A 167 -7.30 2.86 13.63
CA GLU A 167 -8.32 3.35 14.57
C GLU A 167 -9.19 2.20 15.10
N LYS A 168 -9.60 1.29 14.22
CA LYS A 168 -10.39 0.10 14.54
C LYS A 168 -9.57 -1.07 15.09
N LYS A 169 -8.27 -0.89 15.29
CA LYS A 169 -7.34 -1.89 15.84
C LYS A 169 -7.21 -3.16 14.99
N PHE A 170 -7.43 -3.08 13.69
CA PHE A 170 -7.14 -4.16 12.76
C PHE A 170 -5.64 -4.28 12.45
N ILE A 171 -4.92 -3.17 12.51
CA ILE A 171 -3.46 -3.09 12.37
C ILE A 171 -2.87 -2.28 13.52
N SER A 172 -1.61 -2.55 13.89
CA SER A 172 -0.87 -1.79 14.91
C SER A 172 -0.29 -0.51 14.35
N ASP A 173 0.24 -0.62 13.13
CA ASP A 173 0.99 0.43 12.46
C ASP A 173 0.41 0.73 11.10
N GLN A 174 0.55 1.99 10.70
CA GLN A 174 0.10 2.45 9.40
C GLN A 174 1.22 2.28 8.40
N ILE A 175 1.39 1.06 7.99
CA ILE A 175 2.44 0.59 7.10
C ILE A 175 1.78 -0.01 5.86
N TRP A 176 2.36 0.24 4.70
CA TRP A 176 2.00 -0.45 3.48
C TRP A 176 3.19 -0.55 2.52
N PHE A 177 3.16 -1.53 1.66
CA PHE A 177 4.13 -1.70 0.57
C PHE A 177 3.57 -2.53 -0.58
N LEU A 178 4.27 -2.45 -1.71
CA LEU A 178 4.02 -3.26 -2.90
C LEU A 178 5.17 -4.25 -3.05
N ASN A 179 4.84 -5.53 -3.06
CA ASN A 179 5.79 -6.61 -3.31
C ASN A 179 5.55 -7.16 -4.71
N PHE A 180 6.37 -6.78 -5.68
CA PHE A 180 6.27 -7.22 -7.06
C PHE A 180 6.81 -8.65 -7.21
N ASN A 181 6.00 -9.57 -7.72
CA ASN A 181 6.38 -10.94 -8.06
C ASN A 181 6.76 -11.09 -9.53
N SER A 182 6.36 -10.12 -10.34
CA SER A 182 6.70 -9.98 -11.76
C SER A 182 6.57 -8.50 -12.17
N ASP A 183 6.84 -8.21 -13.43
CA ASP A 183 6.73 -6.84 -13.99
C ASP A 183 5.35 -6.21 -13.86
N THR A 184 4.30 -7.04 -13.72
CA THR A 184 2.91 -6.55 -13.72
C THR A 184 2.08 -7.04 -12.54
N LYS A 185 2.59 -7.95 -11.72
CA LYS A 185 1.82 -8.58 -10.63
C LYS A 185 2.61 -8.59 -9.33
N GLY A 186 1.86 -8.62 -8.23
CA GLY A 186 2.44 -8.73 -6.90
C GLY A 186 1.39 -8.69 -5.81
N ASN A 187 1.85 -8.39 -4.60
CA ASN A 187 1.02 -8.31 -3.41
C ASN A 187 1.09 -6.90 -2.83
N PHE A 188 -0.07 -6.31 -2.60
CA PHE A 188 -0.23 -5.11 -1.80
C PHE A 188 -0.46 -5.51 -0.34
N VAL A 189 0.39 -5.03 0.54
CA VAL A 189 0.40 -5.40 1.97
C VAL A 189 0.17 -4.17 2.83
N ILE A 190 -0.69 -4.32 3.86
CA ILE A 190 -0.98 -3.29 4.86
C ILE A 190 -0.76 -3.86 6.26
N GLY A 191 -0.14 -3.08 7.15
CA GLY A 191 -0.07 -3.34 8.60
C GLY A 191 1.14 -4.15 9.06
N ALA A 192 2.05 -4.52 8.15
CA ALA A 192 3.26 -5.26 8.50
C ALA A 192 4.49 -4.77 7.75
N LEU A 193 5.66 -4.97 8.31
CA LEU A 193 6.95 -4.75 7.66
C LEU A 193 7.39 -6.01 6.90
N PRO A 194 8.11 -5.87 5.77
CA PRO A 194 8.59 -7.01 4.98
C PRO A 194 9.36 -8.06 5.79
N HIS A 195 10.26 -7.65 6.68
CA HIS A 195 11.04 -8.58 7.50
C HIS A 195 10.19 -9.36 8.52
N THR A 196 8.98 -8.91 8.84
CA THR A 196 8.07 -9.66 9.72
C THR A 196 7.29 -10.74 8.97
N LEU A 197 7.01 -10.52 7.69
CA LEU A 197 6.27 -11.45 6.82
C LEU A 197 7.19 -12.40 6.04
N TYR A 198 8.28 -11.88 5.53
CA TYR A 198 9.21 -12.58 4.65
C TYR A 198 10.57 -12.76 5.34
N GLN A 199 10.56 -13.32 6.56
CA GLN A 199 11.74 -13.47 7.43
C GLN A 199 12.90 -14.25 6.79
N ASN A 200 12.61 -15.14 5.84
CA ASN A 200 13.65 -15.89 5.12
C ASN A 200 14.37 -15.05 4.07
N VAL A 201 13.84 -13.87 3.75
CA VAL A 201 14.31 -13.02 2.66
C VAL A 201 14.88 -11.72 3.18
N TYR A 202 14.15 -11.07 4.09
CA TYR A 202 14.50 -9.77 4.66
C TYR A 202 14.75 -9.88 6.15
N ASN A 203 15.81 -9.19 6.63
CA ASN A 203 16.07 -9.03 8.05
C ASN A 203 15.84 -7.55 8.44
N GLU A 204 15.59 -7.31 9.69
CA GLU A 204 15.46 -5.94 10.21
C GLU A 204 16.75 -5.13 10.01
N SER A 205 17.92 -5.79 10.12
CA SER A 205 19.24 -5.18 9.87
C SER A 205 19.46 -4.70 8.43
N ASP A 206 18.67 -5.22 7.47
CA ASP A 206 18.75 -4.83 6.06
C ASP A 206 17.91 -3.57 5.77
N MET A 207 17.18 -3.05 6.78
CA MET A 207 16.25 -1.94 6.64
C MET A 207 16.93 -0.60 6.94
N ILE A 208 16.84 0.32 6.00
CA ILE A 208 17.28 1.71 6.12
C ILE A 208 16.04 2.61 6.13
N SER A 209 15.98 3.53 7.09
CA SER A 209 14.82 4.41 7.28
C SER A 209 15.16 5.86 6.93
N GLN A 210 14.32 6.49 6.13
CA GLN A 210 14.43 7.89 5.71
C GLN A 210 13.14 8.64 6.01
N ASN A 211 13.23 9.79 6.67
CA ASN A 211 12.10 10.69 6.84
C ASN A 211 11.75 11.35 5.51
N CYS A 212 10.46 11.43 5.20
CA CYS A 212 9.98 12.24 4.09
C CYS A 212 10.12 13.73 4.44
N LEU A 213 10.41 14.55 3.45
CA LEU A 213 10.35 16.00 3.60
C LEU A 213 8.90 16.42 3.85
N GLN A 214 8.67 17.24 4.88
CA GLN A 214 7.32 17.61 5.35
C GLN A 214 6.57 18.60 4.44
N THR A 215 7.21 19.09 3.38
CA THR A 215 6.67 20.19 2.57
C THR A 215 5.57 19.78 1.60
N SER A 216 5.30 18.50 1.44
CA SER A 216 4.29 18.03 0.48
C SER A 216 3.43 16.91 1.05
N TYR A 217 2.23 16.80 0.52
CA TYR A 217 1.29 15.69 0.77
C TYR A 217 1.77 14.33 0.24
N LEU A 218 2.85 14.31 -0.53
CA LEU A 218 3.53 13.12 -1.01
C LEU A 218 4.84 12.94 -0.22
N CYS A 219 5.29 11.71 -0.05
CA CYS A 219 6.63 11.45 0.46
C CYS A 219 7.66 11.88 -0.57
N ILE A 220 8.32 12.98 -0.31
CA ILE A 220 9.48 13.43 -1.07
C ILE A 220 10.73 13.03 -0.30
N LEU A 221 11.65 12.37 -0.97
CA LEU A 221 12.97 12.02 -0.46
C LEU A 221 13.99 13.05 -0.91
N GLN A 222 15.00 13.22 -0.08
CA GLN A 222 16.20 13.95 -0.42
C GLN A 222 17.31 12.97 -0.74
N PHE A 223 17.98 13.17 -1.87
CA PHE A 223 19.17 12.44 -2.27
C PHE A 223 20.38 13.37 -2.18
N GLU A 224 21.52 12.84 -1.74
CA GLU A 224 22.78 13.56 -1.75
C GLU A 224 23.27 13.77 -3.18
N ASN A 225 23.06 12.75 -4.01
CA ASN A 225 23.48 12.76 -5.40
C ASN A 225 22.54 11.93 -6.26
N ILE A 226 22.30 12.39 -7.49
CA ILE A 226 21.71 11.60 -8.56
C ILE A 226 22.67 11.66 -9.74
N TYR A 227 23.07 10.51 -10.24
CA TYR A 227 24.07 10.36 -11.29
C TYR A 227 23.52 9.56 -12.45
N LEU A 228 23.67 10.05 -13.67
CA LEU A 228 23.36 9.30 -14.91
C LEU A 228 24.57 9.32 -15.83
N GLY A 229 25.11 8.17 -16.18
CA GLY A 229 26.24 8.04 -17.10
C GLY A 229 27.17 6.86 -16.78
N LYS A 230 28.33 6.81 -17.44
CA LYS A 230 29.41 5.87 -17.16
C LYS A 230 30.42 6.45 -16.19
N PRO A 231 30.99 5.63 -15.30
CA PRO A 231 32.07 6.08 -14.41
C PRO A 231 33.24 6.65 -15.21
N GLY A 232 33.68 7.86 -14.83
CA GLY A 232 34.84 8.52 -15.45
C GLY A 232 34.56 9.21 -16.79
N GLU A 233 33.35 9.14 -17.32
CA GLU A 233 32.93 9.88 -18.50
C GLU A 233 32.14 11.15 -18.12
N GLN A 234 31.90 12.04 -19.11
CA GLN A 234 31.02 13.17 -18.90
C GLN A 234 29.62 12.65 -18.57
N SER A 235 29.11 13.00 -17.42
CA SER A 235 27.85 12.55 -16.87
C SER A 235 26.98 13.74 -16.50
N SER A 236 25.69 13.52 -16.38
CA SER A 236 24.81 14.47 -15.69
C SER A 236 24.77 14.14 -14.21
N THR A 237 25.08 15.10 -13.39
CA THR A 237 25.10 14.93 -11.94
C THR A 237 24.39 16.11 -11.29
N GLU A 238 23.45 15.81 -10.41
CA GLU A 238 22.81 16.81 -9.56
C GLU A 238 23.34 16.62 -8.13
N TYR A 239 24.05 17.65 -7.64
CA TYR A 239 24.62 17.67 -6.30
C TYR A 239 23.75 18.51 -5.38
N ASN A 240 23.78 18.17 -4.12
CA ASN A 240 23.18 18.90 -3.02
C ASN A 240 21.65 19.06 -3.12
N LEU A 241 20.96 18.13 -2.46
CA LEU A 241 19.52 18.23 -2.20
C LEU A 241 18.60 17.90 -3.39
N ALA A 242 19.05 17.03 -4.31
CA ALA A 242 18.15 16.47 -5.30
C ALA A 242 16.96 15.79 -4.63
N GLN A 243 15.76 16.03 -5.16
CA GLN A 243 14.54 15.51 -4.59
C GLN A 243 13.94 14.42 -5.49
N GLY A 244 13.31 13.41 -4.87
CA GLY A 244 12.56 12.39 -5.58
C GLY A 244 11.23 12.09 -4.91
N LYS A 245 10.17 11.99 -5.71
CA LYS A 245 8.81 11.59 -5.29
C LYS A 245 8.44 10.27 -5.93
N PHE A 246 7.83 9.38 -5.14
CA PHE A 246 7.32 8.12 -5.67
C PHE A 246 6.00 8.31 -6.43
N SER A 247 5.84 7.52 -7.50
CA SER A 247 4.58 7.42 -8.24
C SER A 247 4.30 5.98 -8.61
N ILE A 248 3.08 5.54 -8.34
CA ILE A 248 2.56 4.23 -8.77
C ILE A 248 1.74 4.34 -10.06
N ASN A 249 1.57 5.56 -10.59
CA ASN A 249 0.76 5.84 -11.77
C ASN A 249 1.60 5.94 -13.05
N THR A 250 2.89 5.71 -12.97
CA THR A 250 3.80 5.63 -14.12
C THR A 250 4.84 4.55 -13.91
N LYS A 251 5.25 3.90 -15.00
CA LYS A 251 6.43 3.01 -14.98
C LYS A 251 7.73 3.79 -15.11
N LEU A 252 7.67 5.02 -15.62
CA LEU A 252 8.81 5.82 -16.02
C LEU A 252 9.47 6.55 -14.86
N PHE A 253 10.74 6.86 -15.04
CA PHE A 253 11.40 7.96 -14.33
C PHE A 253 11.08 9.27 -15.06
N ILE A 254 10.74 10.31 -14.32
CA ILE A 254 10.64 11.65 -14.87
C ILE A 254 11.77 12.46 -14.26
N SER A 255 12.77 12.82 -15.06
CA SER A 255 13.92 13.55 -14.56
C SER A 255 13.66 15.05 -14.48
N THR A 256 14.50 15.73 -13.72
CA THR A 256 14.59 17.19 -13.78
C THR A 256 15.13 17.64 -15.14
N PRO A 257 14.81 18.85 -15.58
CA PRO A 257 15.28 19.38 -16.88
C PRO A 257 16.80 19.36 -17.07
N ASN A 258 17.55 19.48 -15.98
CA ASN A 258 19.03 19.45 -16.00
C ASN A 258 19.63 18.21 -16.66
N TYR A 259 18.89 17.09 -16.62
CA TYR A 259 19.32 15.86 -17.30
C TYR A 259 18.96 15.82 -18.79
N GLY A 260 18.05 16.70 -19.23
CA GLY A 260 17.58 16.75 -20.61
C GLY A 260 18.69 16.95 -21.62
N ASP A 261 19.61 17.86 -21.36
CA ASP A 261 20.76 18.12 -22.22
C ASP A 261 21.70 16.91 -22.35
N TYR A 262 21.99 16.25 -21.24
CA TYR A 262 22.82 15.05 -21.26
C TYR A 262 22.16 13.94 -22.08
N ILE A 263 20.88 13.65 -21.79
CA ILE A 263 20.09 12.61 -22.48
C ILE A 263 19.97 12.94 -23.97
N SER A 264 19.65 14.16 -24.32
CA SER A 264 19.53 14.62 -25.70
C SER A 264 20.85 14.48 -26.46
N ASN A 265 21.94 14.97 -25.88
CA ASN A 265 23.27 14.87 -26.48
C ASN A 265 23.76 13.43 -26.63
N PHE A 266 23.41 12.56 -25.66
CA PHE A 266 23.73 11.14 -25.74
C PHE A 266 23.00 10.50 -26.93
N PHE A 267 21.67 10.62 -27.03
CA PHE A 267 20.90 9.99 -28.11
C PHE A 267 21.16 10.61 -29.49
N LYS A 268 21.55 11.88 -29.55
CA LYS A 268 21.97 12.53 -30.79
C LYS A 268 23.23 11.88 -31.40
N LYS A 269 24.13 11.34 -30.57
CA LYS A 269 25.29 10.57 -31.06
C LYS A 269 24.90 9.22 -31.66
N HIS A 270 23.68 8.76 -31.41
CA HIS A 270 23.13 7.48 -31.83
C HIS A 270 21.89 7.65 -32.73
N GLU A 271 21.80 8.76 -33.48
CA GLU A 271 20.63 9.11 -34.32
C GLU A 271 20.37 8.11 -35.46
N ASP A 272 21.35 7.29 -35.83
CA ASP A 272 21.22 6.19 -36.78
C ASP A 272 20.48 4.96 -36.22
N ALA A 273 20.46 4.81 -34.90
CA ALA A 273 19.82 3.70 -34.19
C ALA A 273 18.62 4.13 -33.33
N CYS A 274 18.57 5.39 -32.90
CA CYS A 274 17.63 5.89 -31.92
C CYS A 274 16.83 7.08 -32.47
N ASN A 275 15.56 7.17 -32.05
CA ASN A 275 14.66 8.26 -32.43
C ASN A 275 14.09 8.94 -31.20
N GLN A 276 13.94 10.25 -31.27
CA GLN A 276 13.24 11.05 -30.29
C GLN A 276 11.73 10.95 -30.49
N VAL A 277 10.98 10.94 -29.40
CA VAL A 277 9.52 11.06 -29.39
C VAL A 277 9.10 12.14 -28.41
N THR A 278 8.20 13.02 -28.84
CA THR A 278 7.53 13.98 -27.97
C THR A 278 6.18 13.41 -27.55
N LEU A 279 5.98 13.32 -26.24
CA LEU A 279 4.75 12.85 -25.63
C LEU A 279 3.79 14.01 -25.38
N ALA A 280 2.56 13.69 -24.98
CA ALA A 280 1.64 14.71 -24.47
C ALA A 280 2.30 15.47 -23.29
N ASP A 281 1.92 16.75 -23.12
CA ASP A 281 2.48 17.68 -22.12
C ASP A 281 3.99 17.96 -22.31
N ASP A 282 4.49 17.87 -23.56
CA ASP A 282 5.84 18.25 -24.00
C ASP A 282 6.99 17.43 -23.37
N TYR A 283 6.70 16.24 -22.84
CA TYR A 283 7.76 15.35 -22.41
C TYR A 283 8.48 14.73 -23.60
N ILE A 284 9.80 14.63 -23.45
CA ILE A 284 10.70 14.00 -24.44
C ILE A 284 11.15 12.64 -23.92
N SER A 285 11.19 11.66 -24.81
CA SER A 285 11.77 10.34 -24.60
C SER A 285 12.44 9.83 -25.88
N TYR A 286 13.03 8.65 -25.80
CA TYR A 286 13.75 8.01 -26.92
C TYR A 286 13.36 6.54 -27.04
N TYR A 287 13.45 6.02 -28.27
CA TYR A 287 13.43 4.59 -28.52
C TYR A 287 14.49 4.23 -29.55
N CYS A 288 15.06 3.02 -29.43
CA CYS A 288 16.19 2.57 -30.28
C CYS A 288 15.88 1.20 -30.89
N GLN A 289 16.48 0.92 -32.05
CA GLN A 289 16.50 -0.42 -32.64
C GLN A 289 17.50 -1.28 -31.87
N LYS A 290 17.04 -2.41 -31.32
CA LYS A 290 17.86 -3.29 -30.45
C LYS A 290 19.10 -3.84 -31.15
N ASP A 291 19.00 -4.12 -32.43
CA ASP A 291 20.08 -4.68 -33.24
C ASP A 291 21.18 -3.66 -33.58
N LYS A 292 20.89 -2.37 -33.44
CA LYS A 292 21.81 -1.27 -33.76
C LYS A 292 22.34 -0.52 -32.55
N PHE A 293 21.65 -0.63 -31.41
CA PHE A 293 21.97 0.15 -30.21
C PHE A 293 22.47 -0.76 -29.08
N LYS A 294 23.58 -0.39 -28.46
CA LYS A 294 24.13 -1.09 -27.29
C LYS A 294 23.72 -0.36 -26.02
N ILE A 295 22.83 -0.98 -25.24
CA ILE A 295 22.27 -0.37 -24.02
C ILE A 295 23.32 0.01 -22.99
N ASP A 296 24.46 -0.71 -22.93
CA ASP A 296 25.56 -0.44 -21.99
C ASP A 296 26.27 0.90 -22.24
N GLU A 297 26.00 1.54 -23.38
CA GLU A 297 26.61 2.83 -23.71
C GLU A 297 26.06 3.98 -22.91
N ILE A 298 24.80 3.90 -22.38
CA ILE A 298 24.22 4.97 -21.58
C ILE A 298 24.79 5.03 -20.16
N GLY A 299 25.36 3.96 -19.65
CA GLY A 299 25.80 3.85 -18.27
C GLY A 299 24.66 3.51 -17.32
N TYR A 300 24.78 3.89 -16.07
CA TYR A 300 23.79 3.59 -15.04
C TYR A 300 23.18 4.86 -14.42
N LEU A 301 21.98 4.71 -13.87
CA LEU A 301 21.34 5.73 -13.05
C LEU A 301 21.51 5.35 -11.58
N ASN A 302 22.06 6.24 -10.77
CA ASN A 302 22.26 6.04 -9.35
C ASN A 302 21.61 7.18 -8.54
N PHE A 303 20.90 6.80 -7.48
CA PHE A 303 20.38 7.70 -6.46
C PHE A 303 21.07 7.38 -5.14
N THR A 304 21.84 8.31 -4.58
CA THR A 304 22.57 8.14 -3.32
C THR A 304 21.84 8.83 -2.18
N LEU A 305 21.50 8.10 -1.12
CA LEU A 305 20.96 8.70 0.10
C LEU A 305 22.03 9.47 0.87
N PRO A 306 21.67 10.51 1.67
CA PRO A 306 22.61 11.26 2.48
C PRO A 306 23.34 10.37 3.50
N LYS A 307 24.67 10.56 3.62
CA LYS A 307 25.58 9.74 4.44
C LYS A 307 25.35 9.78 5.95
N ASP A 308 24.67 10.80 6.45
CA ASP A 308 24.40 10.99 7.88
C ASP A 308 23.47 9.92 8.47
N LYS A 309 22.84 9.06 7.63
CA LYS A 309 21.82 8.10 8.07
C LYS A 309 22.01 6.65 7.65
N ALA A 310 22.79 6.38 6.69
CA ALA A 310 23.29 5.11 6.17
C ALA A 310 23.51 5.26 4.65
N GLU A 311 24.71 4.96 4.20
CA GLU A 311 25.02 5.03 2.77
C GLU A 311 24.23 3.95 2.03
N MET A 312 23.34 4.36 1.14
CA MET A 312 22.62 3.45 0.25
C MET A 312 22.53 4.06 -1.15
N ASP A 313 22.99 3.28 -2.10
CA ASP A 313 22.90 3.57 -3.51
C ASP A 313 21.79 2.75 -4.18
N PHE A 314 20.89 3.42 -4.88
CA PHE A 314 19.90 2.79 -5.72
C PHE A 314 20.38 2.80 -7.17
N ILE A 315 21.03 1.73 -7.57
CA ILE A 315 21.68 1.60 -8.89
C ILE A 315 20.72 0.94 -9.87
N PHE A 316 20.45 1.60 -10.99
CA PHE A 316 19.72 1.07 -12.14
C PHE A 316 20.73 0.86 -13.29
N GLU A 317 20.96 -0.40 -13.60
CA GLU A 317 21.82 -0.80 -14.69
C GLU A 317 21.18 -0.45 -16.05
N PRO A 318 21.94 -0.38 -17.14
CA PRO A 318 21.39 -0.06 -18.47
C PRO A 318 20.16 -0.87 -18.85
N LYS A 319 20.11 -2.16 -18.54
CA LYS A 319 18.96 -3.05 -18.79
C LYS A 319 17.69 -2.62 -18.03
N ASP A 320 17.82 -1.96 -16.89
CA ASP A 320 16.69 -1.48 -16.07
C ASP A 320 16.13 -0.16 -16.60
N LEU A 321 16.87 0.52 -17.47
CA LEU A 321 16.52 1.81 -18.07
C LEU A 321 15.80 1.68 -19.40
N PHE A 322 15.59 0.46 -19.89
CA PHE A 322 14.89 0.21 -21.14
C PHE A 322 13.78 -0.83 -20.98
N TYR A 323 12.66 -0.57 -21.64
CA TYR A 323 11.59 -1.54 -21.85
C TYR A 323 11.70 -2.08 -23.28
N GLU A 324 11.89 -3.40 -23.42
CA GLU A 324 12.00 -4.03 -24.72
C GLU A 324 10.65 -4.56 -25.18
N LYS A 325 10.29 -4.23 -26.43
CA LYS A 325 9.14 -4.84 -27.12
C LYS A 325 9.39 -4.88 -28.63
N ASP A 326 9.16 -6.02 -29.25
CA ASP A 326 9.21 -6.22 -30.70
C ASP A 326 10.53 -5.74 -31.36
N GLY A 327 11.67 -5.95 -30.67
CA GLY A 327 12.98 -5.53 -31.14
C GLY A 327 13.27 -4.03 -31.01
N ILE A 328 12.40 -3.30 -30.32
CA ILE A 328 12.58 -1.90 -29.99
C ILE A 328 12.83 -1.74 -28.48
N LEU A 329 13.81 -0.92 -28.15
CA LEU A 329 14.17 -0.53 -26.79
C LEU A 329 13.58 0.86 -26.49
N TYR A 330 12.67 0.94 -25.56
CA TYR A 330 12.05 2.19 -25.12
C TYR A 330 12.73 2.70 -23.86
N PHE A 331 13.34 3.89 -23.92
CA PHE A 331 14.03 4.47 -22.78
C PHE A 331 13.04 4.91 -21.70
N LEU A 332 13.26 4.49 -20.47
CA LEU A 332 12.33 4.67 -19.35
C LEU A 332 12.52 5.99 -18.59
N ILE A 333 13.45 6.85 -19.01
CA ILE A 333 13.60 8.19 -18.45
C ILE A 333 13.01 9.19 -19.44
N ILE A 334 12.10 10.03 -18.96
CA ILE A 334 11.53 11.15 -19.72
C ILE A 334 11.84 12.48 -19.04
N TYR A 335 11.86 13.56 -19.79
CA TYR A 335 12.12 14.89 -19.26
C TYR A 335 11.32 15.97 -20.02
N LYS A 336 11.15 17.14 -19.38
CA LYS A 336 10.67 18.33 -20.06
C LYS A 336 11.84 19.23 -20.43
N PRO A 337 11.83 19.87 -21.63
CA PRO A 337 12.80 20.90 -21.97
C PRO A 337 12.72 22.09 -21.00
N ASN A 338 13.87 22.79 -20.82
CA ASN A 338 13.99 23.92 -19.88
C ASN A 338 13.02 25.09 -20.17
N ASP A 339 12.52 25.24 -21.38
CA ASP A 339 11.64 26.36 -21.79
C ASP A 339 10.20 26.24 -21.22
N TYR A 340 9.85 25.12 -20.59
CA TYR A 340 8.51 24.80 -20.09
C TYR A 340 8.44 24.67 -18.56
N ILE A 341 9.41 25.24 -17.83
CA ILE A 341 9.49 25.05 -16.37
C ILE A 341 8.46 25.96 -15.67
N HIS A 342 7.46 25.36 -15.03
CA HIS A 342 6.70 26.01 -13.96
C HIS A 342 7.49 25.95 -12.65
N PRO A 343 7.73 27.08 -11.97
CA PRO A 343 8.73 27.17 -10.89
C PRO A 343 8.48 26.32 -9.64
N VAL A 344 7.36 25.63 -9.50
CA VAL A 344 6.97 24.98 -8.24
C VAL A 344 7.04 23.45 -8.28
N ASP A 345 6.97 22.81 -9.44
CA ASP A 345 6.82 21.35 -9.54
C ASP A 345 8.03 20.59 -10.15
N ASP A 346 8.99 21.28 -10.74
CA ASP A 346 9.92 20.68 -11.70
C ASP A 346 11.32 20.34 -11.17
N TYR A 347 11.58 20.57 -9.87
CA TYR A 347 12.89 20.27 -9.27
C TYR A 347 13.01 18.87 -8.64
N SER A 348 12.00 18.02 -8.76
CA SER A 348 12.05 16.67 -8.21
C SER A 348 11.92 15.60 -9.28
N TRP A 349 12.74 14.56 -9.17
CA TRP A 349 12.55 13.33 -9.92
C TRP A 349 11.23 12.66 -9.54
N THR A 350 10.53 12.09 -10.53
CA THR A 350 9.46 11.12 -10.25
C THR A 350 10.04 9.72 -10.39
N LEU A 351 9.92 8.93 -9.32
CA LEU A 351 10.39 7.56 -9.22
C LEU A 351 9.19 6.65 -9.47
N GLY A 352 9.05 6.16 -10.70
CA GLY A 352 7.93 5.32 -11.12
C GLY A 352 8.01 3.88 -10.60
N THR A 353 7.09 3.03 -11.07
CA THR A 353 7.05 1.63 -10.62
C THR A 353 8.29 0.83 -11.00
N THR A 354 9.08 1.26 -11.99
CA THR A 354 10.41 0.68 -12.26
C THR A 354 11.31 0.74 -11.02
N PHE A 355 11.25 1.82 -10.24
CA PHE A 355 11.98 1.92 -8.98
C PHE A 355 11.44 0.91 -7.96
N LEU A 356 10.12 0.85 -7.79
CA LEU A 356 9.45 -0.03 -6.83
C LEU A 356 9.57 -1.52 -7.19
N GLN A 357 9.77 -1.84 -8.47
CA GLN A 357 10.01 -3.21 -8.95
C GLN A 357 11.42 -3.70 -8.60
N LYS A 358 12.40 -2.80 -8.55
CA LYS A 358 13.78 -3.16 -8.26
C LYS A 358 14.09 -3.16 -6.77
N TYR A 359 13.50 -2.25 -6.01
CA TYR A 359 13.76 -2.06 -4.59
C TYR A 359 12.46 -2.15 -3.80
N LEU A 360 12.46 -2.97 -2.75
CA LEU A 360 11.32 -3.06 -1.84
C LEU A 360 11.28 -1.82 -0.94
N ILE A 361 10.19 -1.10 -1.03
CA ILE A 361 9.98 0.15 -0.31
C ILE A 361 8.71 0.04 0.51
N THR A 362 8.83 0.38 1.79
CA THR A 362 7.71 0.39 2.72
C THR A 362 7.43 1.81 3.17
N PHE A 363 6.18 2.19 3.09
CA PHE A 363 5.70 3.49 3.54
C PHE A 363 5.09 3.33 4.92
N LYS A 364 5.63 4.05 5.90
CA LYS A 364 5.13 4.07 7.27
C LYS A 364 4.69 5.49 7.64
N ARG A 365 3.56 5.55 8.32
CA ARG A 365 3.09 6.78 8.93
C ARG A 365 3.05 6.62 10.44
N ASP A 366 3.82 7.49 11.10
CA ASP A 366 3.70 7.78 12.52
C ASP A 366 3.43 9.30 12.69
N GLU A 367 4.04 9.95 13.67
CA GLU A 367 4.05 11.40 13.78
C GLU A 367 4.66 12.07 12.53
N LYS A 368 5.54 11.34 11.84
CA LYS A 368 6.16 11.74 10.56
C LYS A 368 5.97 10.63 9.54
N SER A 369 5.92 10.99 8.27
CA SER A 369 5.97 10.01 7.19
C SER A 369 7.41 9.50 7.03
N ILE A 370 7.59 8.19 7.05
CA ILE A 370 8.87 7.50 6.96
C ILE A 370 8.80 6.51 5.80
N VAL A 371 9.88 6.41 5.06
CA VAL A 371 10.07 5.34 4.07
C VAL A 371 11.17 4.43 4.56
N HIS A 372 10.92 3.13 4.50
CA HIS A 372 11.92 2.11 4.78
C HIS A 372 12.34 1.46 3.47
N PHE A 373 13.64 1.34 3.28
CA PHE A 373 14.27 0.64 2.17
C PHE A 373 14.91 -0.64 2.67
N TYR A 374 14.86 -1.67 1.84
CA TYR A 374 15.59 -2.90 2.09
C TYR A 374 16.78 -2.99 1.13
N THR A 375 17.97 -3.27 1.65
CA THR A 375 19.21 -3.29 0.87
C THR A 375 19.24 -4.40 -0.17
N LYS A 376 18.46 -5.47 0.05
CA LYS A 376 18.30 -6.55 -0.92
C LYS A 376 17.37 -6.12 -2.05
N LYS A 377 17.82 -6.39 -3.29
CA LYS A 377 17.01 -6.14 -4.49
C LYS A 377 15.94 -7.22 -4.64
N MET A 378 14.78 -6.83 -5.15
CA MET A 378 13.68 -7.77 -5.43
C MET A 378 14.10 -8.92 -6.36
N SER A 379 14.95 -8.66 -7.37
CA SER A 379 15.46 -9.66 -8.31
C SER A 379 16.33 -10.73 -7.64
N GLU A 380 17.00 -10.43 -6.54
CA GLU A 380 17.81 -11.37 -5.77
C GLU A 380 16.94 -12.31 -4.94
N VAL A 381 15.71 -11.90 -4.66
CA VAL A 381 14.73 -12.63 -3.87
C VAL A 381 13.96 -13.65 -4.71
N GLN A 382 13.65 -13.32 -5.96
CA GLN A 382 12.86 -14.19 -6.84
C GLN A 382 13.63 -15.43 -7.34
N GLY A 383 14.95 -15.45 -7.22
CA GLY A 383 15.79 -16.62 -7.52
C GLY A 383 15.84 -17.70 -6.44
N GLY A 384 15.29 -17.45 -5.25
CA GLY A 384 15.16 -18.43 -4.18
C GLY A 384 13.78 -19.07 -4.22
N ASP A 385 13.73 -20.38 -4.41
CA ASP A 385 12.51 -21.20 -4.46
C ASP A 385 11.43 -20.75 -3.46
N GLY A 386 10.41 -20.05 -3.97
CA GLY A 386 9.30 -19.49 -3.18
C GLY A 386 8.30 -20.53 -2.61
N ASP A 387 8.56 -21.84 -2.73
CA ASP A 387 7.64 -22.89 -2.31
C ASP A 387 7.84 -23.39 -0.85
N GLY A 388 8.93 -22.96 -0.18
CA GLY A 388 9.25 -23.48 1.17
C GLY A 388 8.37 -22.98 2.31
N ASN A 389 7.67 -21.87 2.16
CA ASN A 389 7.01 -21.19 3.29
C ASN A 389 5.55 -21.58 3.51
N LYS A 390 4.80 -21.93 2.48
CA LYS A 390 3.40 -22.39 2.66
C LYS A 390 3.34 -23.65 3.53
N SER A 391 4.34 -24.52 3.42
CA SER A 391 4.42 -25.75 4.22
C SER A 391 4.66 -25.49 5.71
N LYS A 392 5.47 -24.47 6.09
CA LYS A 392 5.76 -24.16 7.49
C LYS A 392 4.57 -23.56 8.24
N TYR A 393 3.82 -22.66 7.59
CA TYR A 393 2.60 -22.11 8.18
C TYR A 393 1.51 -23.16 8.35
N ILE A 394 1.37 -24.10 7.41
CA ILE A 394 0.45 -25.24 7.56
C ILE A 394 0.86 -26.09 8.75
N ILE A 395 2.15 -26.38 8.95
CA ILE A 395 2.64 -27.14 10.10
C ILE A 395 2.38 -26.41 11.42
N ILE A 396 2.62 -25.10 11.50
CA ILE A 396 2.36 -24.29 12.70
C ILE A 396 0.85 -24.27 13.02
N ILE A 397 0.00 -24.06 12.02
CA ILE A 397 -1.46 -24.09 12.19
C ILE A 397 -1.93 -25.47 12.65
N VAL A 398 -1.39 -26.54 12.10
CA VAL A 398 -1.71 -27.91 12.50
C VAL A 398 -1.27 -28.18 13.93
N VAL A 399 -0.05 -27.79 14.31
CA VAL A 399 0.46 -27.94 15.70
C VAL A 399 -0.38 -27.13 16.69
N LEU A 400 -0.71 -25.88 16.38
CA LEU A 400 -1.57 -25.05 17.23
C LEU A 400 -2.99 -25.63 17.34
N SER A 401 -3.53 -26.20 16.26
CA SER A 401 -4.82 -26.89 16.30
C SER A 401 -4.81 -28.11 17.18
N PHE A 402 -3.74 -28.90 17.16
CA PHE A 402 -3.57 -30.05 18.07
C PHE A 402 -3.44 -29.64 19.54
N VAL A 403 -2.68 -28.57 19.83
CA VAL A 403 -2.57 -28.03 21.21
C VAL A 403 -3.93 -27.52 21.69
N PHE A 404 -4.70 -26.84 20.83
CA PHE A 404 -6.03 -26.36 21.17
C PHE A 404 -7.01 -27.50 21.44
N LEU A 405 -7.01 -28.55 20.63
CA LEU A 405 -7.83 -29.77 20.85
C LEU A 405 -7.44 -30.50 22.13
N ALA A 406 -6.14 -30.61 22.45
CA ALA A 406 -5.65 -31.17 23.69
C ALA A 406 -6.13 -30.37 24.92
N CYS A 407 -6.10 -29.01 24.85
CA CYS A 407 -6.62 -28.16 25.91
C CYS A 407 -8.13 -28.33 26.12
N ILE A 408 -8.91 -28.45 25.04
CA ILE A 408 -10.35 -28.73 25.12
C ILE A 408 -10.60 -30.10 25.74
N ALA A 409 -9.89 -31.14 25.32
CA ALA A 409 -10.01 -32.47 25.87
C ALA A 409 -9.68 -32.50 27.37
N PHE A 410 -8.64 -31.77 27.78
CA PHE A 410 -8.26 -31.63 29.20
C PHE A 410 -9.32 -30.89 30.02
N LEU A 411 -9.95 -29.89 29.46
CA LEU A 411 -11.05 -29.13 30.07
C LEU A 411 -12.30 -30.00 30.25
N ILE A 412 -12.64 -30.78 29.23
CA ILE A 412 -13.75 -31.74 29.28
C ILE A 412 -13.47 -32.82 30.36
N PHE A 413 -12.25 -33.38 30.38
CA PHE A 413 -11.84 -34.35 31.38
C PHE A 413 -11.90 -33.76 32.80
N TYR A 414 -11.46 -32.50 32.98
CA TYR A 414 -11.54 -31.78 34.25
C TYR A 414 -12.99 -31.58 34.70
N ILE A 415 -13.87 -31.19 33.81
CA ILE A 415 -15.31 -31.00 34.11
C ILE A 415 -15.98 -32.32 34.48
N ILE A 416 -15.68 -33.40 33.74
CA ILE A 416 -16.32 -34.71 33.94
C ILE A 416 -15.79 -35.41 35.20
N LYS A 417 -14.49 -35.34 35.49
CA LYS A 417 -13.86 -36.13 36.54
C LYS A 417 -13.66 -35.40 37.88
N ILE A 418 -13.52 -34.09 37.88
CA ILE A 418 -13.24 -33.30 39.11
C ILE A 418 -14.46 -32.62 39.67
N LYS A 419 -15.40 -32.12 38.82
CA LYS A 419 -16.62 -31.50 39.27
C LYS A 419 -17.59 -32.44 40.03
N PRO A 420 -17.76 -33.74 39.66
CA PRO A 420 -18.59 -34.65 40.45
C PRO A 420 -18.03 -35.00 41.83
N ARG A 421 -16.69 -35.01 42.01
CA ARG A 421 -16.07 -35.30 43.32
C ARG A 421 -16.33 -34.21 44.37
N LYS A 422 -16.44 -32.94 43.95
CA LYS A 422 -16.81 -31.84 44.86
C LYS A 422 -18.28 -31.86 45.27
N LYS A 423 -19.20 -32.39 44.43
CA LYS A 423 -20.60 -32.57 44.85
C LYS A 423 -20.76 -33.68 45.88
N LYS A 424 -20.01 -34.76 45.79
CA LYS A 424 -20.04 -35.87 46.80
C LYS A 424 -19.40 -35.47 48.13
N ALA A 425 -18.44 -34.55 48.17
CA ALA A 425 -17.86 -34.06 49.41
C ALA A 425 -18.78 -33.09 50.16
N ASN A 426 -19.60 -32.30 49.44
CA ASN A 426 -20.55 -31.39 50.07
C ASN A 426 -21.86 -32.05 50.51
N GLU A 427 -22.22 -33.27 50.00
CA GLU A 427 -23.40 -34.01 50.46
C GLU A 427 -23.16 -34.80 51.75
N LEU A 428 -21.90 -34.91 52.21
CA LEU A 428 -21.54 -35.64 53.45
C LEU A 428 -21.47 -34.74 54.69
N ASP A 429 -21.57 -33.43 54.55
CA ASP A 429 -21.49 -32.47 55.65
C ASP A 429 -22.86 -31.84 56.06
N ASP A 430 -23.99 -32.27 55.45
CA ASP A 430 -25.32 -31.63 55.68
C ASP A 430 -26.28 -32.49 56.53
N ASP A 431 -25.79 -33.56 57.21
CA ASP A 431 -26.58 -34.30 58.19
C ASP A 431 -26.12 -33.95 59.60
N GLY A 432 -26.72 -32.96 60.20
CA GLY A 432 -26.66 -32.79 61.63
C GLY A 432 -26.45 -31.37 62.13
N PHE A 433 -27.49 -30.63 62.32
CA PHE A 433 -27.80 -29.95 63.61
C PHE A 433 -29.02 -29.05 63.45
N ASP A 434 -30.15 -29.61 63.86
CA ASP A 434 -31.37 -28.91 64.10
C ASP A 434 -31.28 -28.23 65.48
N TYR A 435 -31.27 -26.94 65.62
CA TYR A 435 -31.61 -26.26 66.86
C TYR A 435 -32.40 -24.95 66.58
N GLN A 436 -33.60 -24.97 67.05
CA GLN A 436 -34.57 -23.88 67.20
C GLN A 436 -33.94 -22.63 67.78
N THR A 437 -34.31 -21.45 67.27
CA THR A 437 -34.76 -20.35 68.12
C THR A 437 -35.65 -19.36 67.33
N LYS A 438 -36.81 -19.15 67.92
CA LYS A 438 -37.89 -18.21 67.62
C LYS A 438 -37.51 -16.76 67.96
N GLN A 439 -38.22 -15.85 67.30
CA GLN A 439 -38.62 -14.47 67.70
C GLN A 439 -37.58 -13.37 67.49
N ASN A 440 -37.88 -12.31 66.78
CA ASN A 440 -38.79 -11.22 67.09
C ASN A 440 -38.95 -10.29 65.86
N GLU A 441 -40.12 -9.92 65.67
CA GLU A 441 -40.83 -8.81 65.10
C GLU A 441 -40.23 -7.39 65.23
N GLU A 442 -40.73 -6.55 64.37
CA GLU A 442 -40.87 -5.07 64.42
C GLU A 442 -39.61 -4.27 64.10
N GLY A 443 -39.63 -3.34 63.22
CA GLY A 443 -40.59 -2.28 62.85
C GLY A 443 -39.82 -1.12 62.23
N ASN A 444 -40.54 -0.32 61.48
CA ASN A 444 -40.34 1.07 61.14
C ASN A 444 -39.58 1.33 59.78
N SER A 445 -40.34 1.63 58.78
CA SER A 445 -40.92 2.92 58.32
C SER A 445 -40.05 4.17 58.43
N ALA A 446 -39.93 4.82 57.34
CA ALA A 446 -40.06 6.25 57.04
C ALA A 446 -38.86 6.82 56.29
N LEU A 447 -39.12 7.24 55.04
CA LEU A 447 -39.29 8.61 54.57
C LEU A 447 -38.00 9.45 54.42
N ILE A 448 -37.88 9.99 53.28
CA ILE A 448 -37.90 11.39 52.79
C ILE A 448 -36.75 11.70 51.84
N ASN A 449 -37.15 12.08 50.64
CA ASN A 449 -36.74 13.22 49.77
C ASN A 449 -35.33 13.81 49.94
N GLU A 450 -34.58 13.89 48.86
CA GLU A 450 -34.52 15.02 47.90
C GLU A 450 -33.82 14.57 46.63
#